data_2cb3f867657cfd4ecf81b4ebde34b9c5
#
_entry.id   2cb3f867657cfd4ecf81b4ebde34b9c5
#
_cell.length_a   1.000
_cell.length_b   1.000
_cell.length_c   1.000
_cell.angle_alpha   90.00
_cell.angle_beta   90.00
_cell.angle_gamma   90.00
#
_symmetry.space_group_name_H-M   'P 1'
#
loop_
_entity.id
_entity.type
_entity.pdbx_description
1 polymer ?
#
loop_
_entity_poly.entity_id
_entity_poly.type
_entity_poly.pdbx_seq_one_letter_code
_entity_poly.pdbx_strand_id
1 'polypeptide(L)'
;MTGTTPAPFTAADYSARMERAARAAADAGLAGLLVAPGPDMVWLTGYTPTAVTERLTVLVLAPGRDPVLVVPALEAPDAEQAAGATALTLRDWTDGKDPYAVTAGLLDDRGGRFGISDNTWAMHLLGLQRALPDTSYASLTDALPMLRAVKDAAELELLAAAGAAADATFEAIRKVPFAGRRESDVGHDLAGLLRRFGHSQVDFTIVGSGPNGANPHHEVGDRVIRPGDMVVLDFGGLKDGYGSDTTRTVHVGEPTEEERRVHDVVRAAQEAGFQAVRPGAACQEVDRAARAVIADAGYGEYFIHRTGHGIGVTTHEPPYMIEGEEQPLVPGMCFSVEPGVYLPGRFGVRIEDIVTVTEDGGRRLNNTSREMVIVD
;
A
#
# COMPACT_ATOMS: atom_id res chain seq x y z
N MET A 1 -7.49 26.84 -1.04
CA MET A 1 -6.60 26.62 0.11
C MET A 1 -5.25 26.21 -0.45
N THR A 2 -4.21 27.00 -0.24
CA THR A 2 -2.85 26.66 -0.61
C THR A 2 -2.38 25.57 0.37
N GLY A 3 -2.50 24.31 -0.06
CA GLY A 3 -1.95 23.20 0.70
C GLY A 3 -0.43 23.39 0.82
N THR A 4 0.06 23.56 2.01
CA THR A 4 1.48 23.47 2.28
C THR A 4 1.90 22.03 1.98
N THR A 5 2.86 21.85 1.10
CA THR A 5 3.50 20.52 0.91
C THR A 5 4.03 20.08 2.26
N PRO A 6 3.73 18.84 2.72
CA PRO A 6 4.27 18.34 3.97
C PRO A 6 5.78 18.44 4.01
N ALA A 7 6.34 18.77 5.19
CA ALA A 7 7.78 18.86 5.34
C ALA A 7 8.42 17.48 5.15
N PRO A 8 9.53 17.39 4.42
CA PRO A 8 10.24 16.13 4.25
C PRO A 8 10.73 15.61 5.61
N PHE A 9 10.79 14.28 5.77
CA PHE A 9 11.37 13.66 6.95
C PHE A 9 12.84 14.05 7.11
N THR A 10 13.27 14.20 8.36
CA THR A 10 14.65 14.52 8.73
C THR A 10 15.45 13.24 9.02
N ALA A 11 16.77 13.37 9.12
CA ALA A 11 17.62 12.26 9.56
C ALA A 11 17.24 11.75 10.97
N ALA A 12 16.74 12.64 11.85
CA ALA A 12 16.27 12.24 13.18
C ALA A 12 15.01 11.35 13.11
N ASP A 13 14.10 11.60 12.17
CA ASP A 13 12.91 10.76 11.96
C ASP A 13 13.33 9.36 11.50
N TYR A 14 14.28 9.26 10.54
CA TYR A 14 14.82 7.98 10.10
C TYR A 14 15.59 7.24 11.19
N SER A 15 16.40 7.95 12.02
CA SER A 15 17.04 7.37 13.21
C SER A 15 16.01 6.74 14.14
N ALA A 16 14.94 7.47 14.45
CA ALA A 16 13.87 6.97 15.33
C ALA A 16 13.16 5.74 14.74
N ARG A 17 12.94 5.70 13.41
CA ARG A 17 12.35 4.54 12.70
C ARG A 17 13.27 3.32 12.78
N MET A 18 14.57 3.47 12.51
CA MET A 18 15.55 2.39 12.59
C MET A 18 15.70 1.86 14.03
N GLU A 19 15.70 2.74 15.03
CA GLU A 19 15.74 2.34 16.44
C GLU A 19 14.48 1.56 16.85
N ARG A 20 13.28 1.99 16.42
CA ARG A 20 12.04 1.25 16.67
C ARG A 20 12.09 -0.13 16.02
N ALA A 21 12.58 -0.22 14.77
CA ALA A 21 12.70 -1.48 14.05
C ALA A 21 13.68 -2.43 14.75
N ALA A 22 14.83 -1.95 15.19
CA ALA A 22 15.81 -2.75 15.93
C ALA A 22 15.27 -3.25 17.27
N ARG A 23 14.52 -2.40 18.02
CA ARG A 23 13.84 -2.82 19.26
C ARG A 23 12.77 -3.87 18.99
N ALA A 24 11.91 -3.64 17.98
CA ALA A 24 10.87 -4.61 17.62
C ALA A 24 11.47 -5.97 17.21
N ALA A 25 12.61 -5.95 16.50
CA ALA A 25 13.34 -7.18 16.18
C ALA A 25 13.81 -7.92 17.45
N ALA A 26 14.38 -7.20 18.42
CA ALA A 26 14.80 -7.79 19.69
C ALA A 26 13.61 -8.39 20.46
N ASP A 27 12.49 -7.66 20.53
CA ASP A 27 11.26 -8.10 21.21
C ASP A 27 10.66 -9.35 20.53
N ALA A 28 10.85 -9.50 19.23
CA ALA A 28 10.48 -10.69 18.45
C ALA A 28 11.51 -11.82 18.51
N GLY A 29 12.58 -11.68 19.31
CA GLY A 29 13.64 -12.68 19.45
C GLY A 29 14.55 -12.81 18.21
N LEU A 30 14.63 -11.76 17.40
CA LEU A 30 15.54 -11.70 16.25
C LEU A 30 16.90 -11.10 16.67
N ALA A 31 17.98 -11.62 16.11
CA ALA A 31 19.32 -11.07 16.26
C ALA A 31 19.51 -9.73 15.53
N GLY A 32 18.63 -9.43 14.59
CA GLY A 32 18.61 -8.20 13.81
C GLY A 32 17.77 -8.32 12.55
N LEU A 33 17.83 -7.28 11.71
CA LEU A 33 17.15 -7.20 10.43
C LEU A 33 18.17 -7.03 9.30
N LEU A 34 17.93 -7.70 8.19
CA LEU A 34 18.64 -7.57 6.92
C LEU A 34 17.64 -7.06 5.88
N VAL A 35 17.61 -5.74 5.70
CA VAL A 35 16.57 -5.09 4.88
C VAL A 35 17.11 -4.86 3.47
N ALA A 36 16.52 -5.54 2.50
CA ALA A 36 16.83 -5.41 1.08
C ALA A 36 16.18 -4.13 0.48
N PRO A 37 16.61 -3.69 -0.73
CA PRO A 37 15.93 -2.64 -1.48
C PRO A 37 14.43 -2.88 -1.60
N GLY A 38 13.65 -1.88 -1.23
CA GLY A 38 12.19 -1.96 -1.24
C GLY A 38 11.55 -0.99 -0.26
N PRO A 39 10.25 -1.13 -0.01
CA PRO A 39 9.50 -0.20 0.82
C PRO A 39 10.04 -0.03 2.24
N ASP A 40 10.50 -1.13 2.85
CA ASP A 40 11.06 -1.09 4.20
C ASP A 40 12.35 -0.27 4.26
N MET A 41 13.23 -0.43 3.26
CA MET A 41 14.45 0.37 3.16
C MET A 41 14.13 1.84 2.96
N VAL A 42 13.21 2.18 2.07
CA VAL A 42 12.77 3.56 1.83
C VAL A 42 12.21 4.18 3.11
N TRP A 43 11.33 3.46 3.81
CA TRP A 43 10.72 3.93 5.05
C TRP A 43 11.74 4.11 6.19
N LEU A 44 12.75 3.23 6.26
CA LEU A 44 13.79 3.26 7.30
C LEU A 44 14.89 4.28 7.04
N THR A 45 15.19 4.60 5.77
CA THR A 45 16.40 5.37 5.42
C THR A 45 16.16 6.56 4.51
N GLY A 46 15.00 6.64 3.84
CA GLY A 46 14.77 7.60 2.77
C GLY A 46 15.55 7.30 1.49
N TYR A 47 16.32 6.20 1.44
CA TYR A 47 17.07 5.79 0.26
C TYR A 47 16.23 4.92 -0.66
N THR A 48 16.16 5.29 -1.92
CA THR A 48 15.49 4.52 -2.98
C THR A 48 16.53 4.00 -3.96
N PRO A 49 17.04 2.76 -3.80
CA PRO A 49 17.97 2.17 -4.75
C PRO A 49 17.36 2.04 -6.13
N THR A 50 18.13 2.37 -7.18
CA THR A 50 17.70 2.20 -8.58
C THR A 50 18.10 0.85 -9.16
N ALA A 51 19.23 0.26 -8.69
CA ALA A 51 19.72 -1.04 -9.11
C ALA A 51 19.46 -2.08 -7.99
N VAL A 52 18.37 -2.81 -8.10
CA VAL A 52 17.85 -3.65 -7.00
C VAL A 52 18.12 -5.16 -7.18
N THR A 53 18.81 -5.58 -8.24
CA THR A 53 18.80 -6.99 -8.65
C THR A 53 20.15 -7.69 -8.54
N GLU A 54 21.18 -7.23 -9.24
CA GLU A 54 22.42 -8.01 -9.39
C GLU A 54 23.46 -7.74 -8.28
N ARG A 55 23.48 -6.51 -7.73
CA ARG A 55 24.42 -6.12 -6.68
C ARG A 55 23.72 -6.05 -5.34
N LEU A 56 24.36 -6.61 -4.31
CA LEU A 56 23.80 -6.56 -2.97
C LEU A 56 23.80 -5.15 -2.42
N THR A 57 22.62 -4.65 -2.11
CA THR A 57 22.38 -3.55 -1.17
C THR A 57 21.60 -4.11 0.00
N VAL A 58 22.03 -3.87 1.24
CA VAL A 58 21.34 -4.35 2.43
C VAL A 58 21.57 -3.40 3.61
N LEU A 59 20.49 -2.98 4.26
CA LEU A 59 20.55 -2.30 5.55
C LEU A 59 20.61 -3.35 6.65
N VAL A 60 21.63 -3.26 7.49
CA VAL A 60 21.84 -4.11 8.65
C VAL A 60 21.42 -3.34 9.89
N LEU A 61 20.40 -3.83 10.57
CA LEU A 61 19.94 -3.31 11.85
C LEU A 61 20.11 -4.39 12.92
N ALA A 62 20.95 -4.15 13.91
CA ALA A 62 21.12 -5.04 15.05
C ALA A 62 20.87 -4.28 16.37
N PRO A 63 20.18 -4.89 17.35
CA PRO A 63 19.90 -4.25 18.63
C PRO A 63 21.19 -3.73 19.31
N GLY A 64 21.15 -2.46 19.75
CA GLY A 64 22.29 -1.83 20.44
C GLY A 64 23.48 -1.48 19.55
N ARG A 65 23.33 -1.52 18.24
CA ARG A 65 24.38 -1.14 17.27
C ARG A 65 23.91 -0.04 16.33
N ASP A 66 24.88 0.73 15.83
CA ASP A 66 24.60 1.72 14.80
C ASP A 66 24.13 1.03 13.50
N PRO A 67 23.13 1.57 12.81
CA PRO A 67 22.68 1.07 11.53
C PRO A 67 23.79 1.13 10.46
N VAL A 68 23.94 0.08 9.66
CA VAL A 68 24.90 0.07 8.55
C VAL A 68 24.20 -0.27 7.24
N LEU A 69 24.36 0.60 6.24
CA LEU A 69 23.92 0.32 4.87
C LEU A 69 25.11 -0.17 4.05
N VAL A 70 25.08 -1.45 3.69
CA VAL A 70 26.01 -2.04 2.73
C VAL A 70 25.51 -1.74 1.33
N VAL A 71 26.34 -1.10 0.50
CA VAL A 71 25.95 -0.58 -0.82
C VAL A 71 27.07 -0.74 -1.83
N PRO A 72 26.78 -1.01 -3.12
CA PRO A 72 27.82 -0.96 -4.15
C PRO A 72 28.48 0.43 -4.23
N ALA A 73 29.79 0.51 -4.42
CA ALA A 73 30.51 1.78 -4.51
C ALA A 73 29.97 2.68 -5.66
N LEU A 74 29.39 2.06 -6.69
CA LEU A 74 28.74 2.80 -7.79
C LEU A 74 27.51 3.60 -7.34
N GLU A 75 26.82 3.15 -6.30
CA GLU A 75 25.55 3.68 -5.81
C GLU A 75 25.74 4.46 -4.48
N ALA A 76 26.94 4.40 -3.89
CA ALA A 76 27.24 5.12 -2.64
C ALA A 76 26.95 6.63 -2.73
N PRO A 77 27.26 7.35 -3.84
CA PRO A 77 26.95 8.77 -3.94
C PRO A 77 25.45 9.09 -3.87
N ASP A 78 24.59 8.20 -4.38
CA ASP A 78 23.12 8.37 -4.28
C ASP A 78 22.63 8.07 -2.86
N ALA A 79 23.19 7.04 -2.22
CA ALA A 79 22.88 6.70 -0.84
C ALA A 79 23.31 7.81 0.14
N GLU A 80 24.44 8.49 -0.11
CA GLU A 80 24.91 9.64 0.68
C GLU A 80 23.97 10.85 0.62
N GLN A 81 23.16 10.97 -0.45
CA GLN A 81 22.19 12.05 -0.63
C GLN A 81 20.82 11.73 -0.01
N ALA A 82 20.59 10.50 0.44
CA ALA A 82 19.33 10.13 1.09
C ALA A 82 19.11 10.94 2.38
N ALA A 83 17.85 11.29 2.67
CA ALA A 83 17.52 12.13 3.81
C ALA A 83 17.93 11.51 5.16
N GLY A 84 17.98 10.19 5.26
CA GLY A 84 18.44 9.46 6.44
C GLY A 84 19.94 9.11 6.44
N ALA A 85 20.70 9.51 5.43
CA ALA A 85 22.12 9.09 5.28
C ALA A 85 23.00 9.39 6.49
N THR A 86 22.78 10.53 7.17
CA THR A 86 23.57 10.92 8.34
C THR A 86 23.17 10.17 9.63
N ALA A 87 22.08 9.38 9.59
CA ALA A 87 21.63 8.55 10.71
C ALA A 87 22.17 7.11 10.66
N LEU A 88 23.01 6.78 9.68
CA LEU A 88 23.56 5.44 9.47
C LEU A 88 25.02 5.52 8.99
N THR A 89 25.72 4.38 9.05
CA THR A 89 27.05 4.23 8.46
C THR A 89 26.95 3.61 7.09
N LEU A 90 27.54 4.23 6.08
CA LEU A 90 27.69 3.62 4.77
C LEU A 90 28.92 2.72 4.73
N ARG A 91 28.74 1.51 4.21
CA ARG A 91 29.81 0.55 3.94
C ARG A 91 29.75 0.13 2.49
N ASP A 92 30.57 0.76 1.67
CA ASP A 92 30.65 0.46 0.25
C ASP A 92 31.47 -0.80 -0.05
N TRP A 93 31.22 -1.38 -1.20
CA TRP A 93 31.99 -2.50 -1.76
C TRP A 93 32.13 -2.34 -3.29
N THR A 94 33.25 -2.81 -3.84
CA THR A 94 33.55 -2.72 -5.28
C THR A 94 33.43 -4.08 -5.95
N ASP A 95 33.18 -4.09 -7.27
CA ASP A 95 33.16 -5.32 -8.07
C ASP A 95 34.44 -6.14 -7.84
N GLY A 96 34.29 -7.46 -7.70
CA GLY A 96 35.38 -8.37 -7.33
C GLY A 96 35.53 -8.59 -5.81
N LYS A 97 34.86 -7.81 -4.98
CA LYS A 97 34.72 -8.11 -3.53
C LYS A 97 33.48 -8.96 -3.29
N ASP A 98 33.52 -9.73 -2.21
CA ASP A 98 32.34 -10.50 -1.77
C ASP A 98 31.49 -9.66 -0.82
N PRO A 99 30.32 -9.13 -1.27
CA PRO A 99 29.47 -8.31 -0.43
C PRO A 99 28.81 -9.07 0.72
N TYR A 100 28.65 -10.37 0.58
CA TYR A 100 28.10 -11.22 1.63
C TYR A 100 29.10 -11.38 2.77
N ALA A 101 30.40 -11.52 2.46
CA ALA A 101 31.45 -11.51 3.46
C ALA A 101 31.57 -10.16 4.17
N VAL A 102 31.38 -9.03 3.44
CA VAL A 102 31.30 -7.68 4.03
C VAL A 102 30.15 -7.62 5.05
N THR A 103 28.94 -8.05 4.62
CA THR A 103 27.75 -8.06 5.49
C THR A 103 27.95 -8.98 6.72
N ALA A 104 28.47 -10.18 6.53
CA ALA A 104 28.76 -11.11 7.62
C ALA A 104 29.77 -10.54 8.65
N GLY A 105 30.73 -9.73 8.18
CA GLY A 105 31.69 -9.05 9.04
C GLY A 105 31.10 -7.99 9.96
N LEU A 106 29.86 -7.53 9.70
CA LEU A 106 29.15 -6.55 10.51
C LEU A 106 28.32 -7.18 11.64
N LEU A 107 28.13 -8.50 11.61
CA LEU A 107 27.30 -9.23 12.56
C LEU A 107 28.16 -9.91 13.63
N ASP A 108 27.86 -9.65 14.91
CA ASP A 108 28.52 -10.32 16.04
C ASP A 108 27.96 -11.73 16.24
N ASP A 109 26.64 -11.86 16.18
CA ASP A 109 25.96 -13.15 16.24
C ASP A 109 25.81 -13.74 14.84
N ARG A 110 26.67 -14.70 14.54
CA ARG A 110 26.65 -15.42 13.25
C ARG A 110 25.80 -16.69 13.28
N GLY A 111 25.12 -16.96 14.38
CA GLY A 111 24.24 -18.12 14.57
C GLY A 111 22.80 -17.73 14.89
N GLY A 112 22.47 -16.42 14.91
CA GLY A 112 21.16 -15.92 15.28
C GLY A 112 20.09 -16.07 14.18
N ARG A 113 18.84 -15.74 14.57
CA ARG A 113 17.72 -15.63 13.64
C ARG A 113 17.56 -14.19 13.20
N PHE A 114 17.57 -13.91 11.91
CA PHE A 114 17.41 -12.56 11.35
C PHE A 114 16.08 -12.41 10.62
N GLY A 115 15.44 -11.24 10.76
CA GLY A 115 14.35 -10.84 9.87
C GLY A 115 14.95 -10.39 8.53
N ILE A 116 14.45 -10.90 7.41
CA ILE A 116 14.87 -10.50 6.07
C ILE A 116 13.68 -9.99 5.26
N SER A 117 13.88 -8.93 4.48
CA SER A 117 12.82 -8.39 3.61
C SER A 117 12.26 -9.47 2.68
N ASP A 118 10.92 -9.54 2.57
CA ASP A 118 10.23 -10.58 1.81
C ASP A 118 10.51 -10.51 0.30
N ASN A 119 10.85 -9.33 -0.20
CA ASN A 119 11.25 -9.10 -1.58
C ASN A 119 12.74 -9.30 -1.85
N THR A 120 13.49 -9.89 -0.90
CA THR A 120 14.91 -10.21 -1.10
C THR A 120 15.06 -11.23 -2.23
N TRP A 121 15.86 -10.91 -3.24
CA TRP A 121 16.16 -11.82 -4.32
C TRP A 121 16.80 -13.11 -3.78
N ALA A 122 16.32 -14.25 -4.26
CA ALA A 122 16.81 -15.55 -3.79
C ALA A 122 18.35 -15.68 -3.88
N MET A 123 18.98 -15.09 -4.91
CA MET A 123 20.44 -15.10 -5.04
C MET A 123 21.12 -14.43 -3.85
N HIS A 124 20.54 -13.34 -3.31
CA HIS A 124 21.10 -12.64 -2.16
C HIS A 124 20.87 -13.42 -0.87
N LEU A 125 19.67 -13.96 -0.67
CA LEU A 125 19.41 -14.86 0.46
C LEU A 125 20.38 -16.05 0.48
N LEU A 126 20.56 -16.73 -0.65
CA LEU A 126 21.49 -17.86 -0.78
C LEU A 126 22.95 -17.43 -0.59
N GLY A 127 23.32 -16.21 -1.00
CA GLY A 127 24.62 -15.62 -0.76
C GLY A 127 24.88 -15.40 0.72
N LEU A 128 23.90 -14.82 1.42
CA LEU A 128 23.94 -14.62 2.88
C LEU A 128 24.02 -15.95 3.64
N GLN A 129 23.24 -16.95 3.25
CA GLN A 129 23.27 -18.27 3.86
C GLN A 129 24.65 -18.94 3.73
N ARG A 130 25.34 -18.76 2.60
CA ARG A 130 26.73 -19.29 2.43
C ARG A 130 27.73 -18.55 3.32
N ALA A 131 27.60 -17.24 3.46
CA ALA A 131 28.49 -16.42 4.29
C ALA A 131 28.22 -16.58 5.80
N LEU A 132 26.99 -16.96 6.15
CA LEU A 132 26.48 -17.10 7.52
C LEU A 132 25.76 -18.46 7.66
N PRO A 133 26.48 -19.60 7.63
CA PRO A 133 25.88 -20.93 7.55
C PRO A 133 25.08 -21.32 8.79
N ASP A 134 25.36 -20.73 9.94
CA ASP A 134 24.73 -21.04 11.23
C ASP A 134 23.55 -20.12 11.55
N THR A 135 23.19 -19.20 10.62
CA THR A 135 22.03 -18.30 10.79
C THR A 135 20.75 -18.93 10.26
N SER A 136 19.63 -18.49 10.81
CA SER A 136 18.30 -18.73 10.26
C SER A 136 17.63 -17.42 9.91
N TYR A 137 16.62 -17.48 9.02
CA TYR A 137 15.93 -16.29 8.51
C TYR A 137 14.43 -16.42 8.75
N ALA A 138 13.80 -15.29 9.00
CA ALA A 138 12.34 -15.13 9.08
C ALA A 138 11.90 -14.08 8.06
N SER A 139 10.71 -14.25 7.49
CA SER A 139 10.03 -13.18 6.76
C SER A 139 9.95 -11.94 7.65
N LEU A 140 10.32 -10.78 7.13
CA LEU A 140 10.21 -9.52 7.87
C LEU A 140 8.75 -9.20 8.18
N THR A 141 7.86 -9.39 7.21
CA THR A 141 6.43 -9.16 7.37
C THR A 141 5.81 -10.10 8.40
N ASP A 142 6.16 -11.40 8.41
CA ASP A 142 5.64 -12.33 9.40
C ASP A 142 6.16 -12.06 10.82
N ALA A 143 7.43 -11.68 10.93
CA ALA A 143 8.04 -11.41 12.23
C ALA A 143 7.62 -10.04 12.81
N LEU A 144 7.44 -9.03 11.96
CA LEU A 144 7.13 -7.66 12.32
C LEU A 144 6.00 -7.09 11.44
N PRO A 145 4.80 -7.70 11.46
CA PRO A 145 3.70 -7.30 10.56
C PRO A 145 3.26 -5.85 10.78
N MET A 146 3.52 -5.30 11.97
CA MET A 146 3.12 -3.95 12.34
C MET A 146 4.25 -2.91 12.18
N LEU A 147 5.38 -3.26 11.54
CA LEU A 147 6.56 -2.39 11.46
C LEU A 147 6.24 -1.00 10.90
N ARG A 148 5.41 -0.94 9.85
CA ARG A 148 4.98 0.29 9.16
C ARG A 148 3.48 0.59 9.31
N ALA A 149 2.73 -0.26 10.02
CA ALA A 149 1.28 -0.17 10.07
C ALA A 149 0.78 1.07 10.80
N VAL A 150 1.48 1.50 11.85
CA VAL A 150 1.14 2.69 12.65
C VAL A 150 1.91 3.89 12.12
N LYS A 151 1.19 4.82 11.52
CA LYS A 151 1.73 6.04 10.90
C LYS A 151 1.87 7.14 11.93
N ASP A 152 2.95 7.91 11.82
CA ASP A 152 3.11 9.16 12.55
C ASP A 152 2.28 10.31 11.91
N ALA A 153 2.25 11.47 12.54
CA ALA A 153 1.45 12.60 12.07
C ALA A 153 1.86 13.10 10.68
N ALA A 154 3.16 13.08 10.36
CA ALA A 154 3.65 13.52 9.06
C ALA A 154 3.30 12.50 7.95
N GLU A 155 3.35 11.21 8.26
CA GLU A 155 2.91 10.16 7.34
C GLU A 155 1.40 10.27 7.05
N LEU A 156 0.59 10.56 8.08
CA LEU A 156 -0.86 10.78 7.92
C LEU A 156 -1.18 11.99 7.05
N GLU A 157 -0.39 13.06 7.12
CA GLU A 157 -0.54 14.23 6.25
C GLU A 157 -0.20 13.90 4.79
N LEU A 158 0.84 13.09 4.55
CA LEU A 158 1.22 12.64 3.20
C LEU A 158 0.15 11.73 2.60
N LEU A 159 -0.37 10.77 3.38
CA LEU A 159 -1.49 9.92 2.94
C LEU A 159 -2.76 10.72 2.65
N ALA A 160 -3.08 11.71 3.48
CA ALA A 160 -4.22 12.61 3.24
C ALA A 160 -4.02 13.46 1.97
N ALA A 161 -2.80 13.92 1.69
CA ALA A 161 -2.47 14.64 0.47
C ALA A 161 -2.54 13.75 -0.78
N ALA A 162 -2.15 12.48 -0.66
CA ALA A 162 -2.29 11.48 -1.73
C ALA A 162 -3.77 11.15 -2.00
N GLY A 163 -4.56 10.94 -0.96
CA GLY A 163 -6.02 10.74 -1.06
C GLY A 163 -6.74 11.93 -1.69
N ALA A 164 -6.39 13.16 -1.30
CA ALA A 164 -6.97 14.36 -1.90
C ALA A 164 -6.62 14.51 -3.40
N ALA A 165 -5.44 14.05 -3.83
CA ALA A 165 -5.05 14.04 -5.23
C ALA A 165 -5.83 12.98 -6.03
N ALA A 166 -6.10 11.81 -5.42
CA ALA A 166 -6.98 10.79 -6.00
C ALA A 166 -8.44 11.29 -6.10
N ASP A 167 -8.96 11.97 -5.07
CA ASP A 167 -10.27 12.62 -5.13
C ASP A 167 -10.36 13.62 -6.28
N ALA A 168 -9.33 14.48 -6.45
CA ALA A 168 -9.27 15.44 -7.57
C ALA A 168 -9.22 14.72 -8.93
N THR A 169 -8.58 13.56 -9.00
CA THR A 169 -8.55 12.71 -10.20
C THR A 169 -9.96 12.23 -10.53
N PHE A 170 -10.72 11.70 -9.55
CA PHE A 170 -12.09 11.28 -9.75
C PHE A 170 -12.98 12.45 -10.20
N GLU A 171 -12.87 13.59 -9.55
CA GLU A 171 -13.66 14.79 -9.91
C GLU A 171 -13.35 15.31 -11.32
N ALA A 172 -12.19 15.00 -11.87
CA ALA A 172 -11.82 15.34 -13.23
C ALA A 172 -12.30 14.29 -14.24
N ILE A 173 -12.09 12.98 -13.96
CA ILE A 173 -12.41 11.91 -14.90
C ILE A 173 -13.93 11.78 -15.13
N ARG A 174 -14.77 11.97 -14.12
CA ARG A 174 -16.22 11.88 -14.26
C ARG A 174 -16.83 12.94 -15.20
N LYS A 175 -16.04 13.91 -15.66
CA LYS A 175 -16.43 14.94 -16.63
C LYS A 175 -16.04 14.62 -18.07
N VAL A 176 -15.32 13.51 -18.26
CA VAL A 176 -14.88 13.04 -19.57
C VAL A 176 -15.97 12.11 -20.12
N PRO A 177 -16.27 12.13 -21.42
CA PRO A 177 -17.20 11.16 -22.02
C PRO A 177 -16.65 9.73 -21.87
N PHE A 178 -17.51 8.78 -21.56
CA PHE A 178 -17.19 7.35 -21.46
C PHE A 178 -17.72 6.55 -22.64
N ALA A 179 -18.97 6.81 -23.04
CA ALA A 179 -19.60 6.04 -24.12
C ALA A 179 -18.80 6.11 -25.43
N GLY A 180 -18.60 4.97 -26.06
CA GLY A 180 -17.87 4.83 -27.33
C GLY A 180 -16.34 4.83 -27.21
N ARG A 181 -15.78 4.99 -26.02
CA ARG A 181 -14.34 4.91 -25.76
C ARG A 181 -13.94 3.53 -25.25
N ARG A 182 -12.70 3.16 -25.42
CA ARG A 182 -12.15 1.92 -24.85
C ARG A 182 -11.88 2.10 -23.37
N GLU A 183 -11.91 1.00 -22.62
CA GLU A 183 -11.45 0.99 -21.21
C GLU A 183 -10.00 1.50 -21.10
N SER A 184 -9.13 1.09 -22.02
CA SER A 184 -7.74 1.55 -22.08
C SER A 184 -7.60 3.06 -22.29
N ASP A 185 -8.49 3.70 -23.06
CA ASP A 185 -8.46 5.16 -23.28
C ASP A 185 -8.80 5.90 -21.97
N VAL A 186 -9.81 5.42 -21.24
CA VAL A 186 -10.20 5.98 -19.94
C VAL A 186 -9.11 5.73 -18.88
N GLY A 187 -8.48 4.54 -18.89
CA GLY A 187 -7.35 4.21 -18.03
C GLY A 187 -6.14 5.14 -18.26
N HIS A 188 -5.84 5.48 -19.52
CA HIS A 188 -4.80 6.45 -19.85
C HIS A 188 -5.12 7.86 -19.32
N ASP A 189 -6.39 8.28 -19.43
CA ASP A 189 -6.82 9.57 -18.86
C ASP A 189 -6.65 9.58 -17.34
N LEU A 190 -7.05 8.50 -16.64
CA LEU A 190 -6.84 8.35 -15.19
C LEU A 190 -5.36 8.49 -14.83
N ALA A 191 -4.48 7.76 -15.51
CA ALA A 191 -3.04 7.84 -15.29
C ALA A 191 -2.49 9.26 -15.54
N GLY A 192 -2.99 9.93 -16.59
CA GLY A 192 -2.63 11.32 -16.90
C GLY A 192 -3.09 12.30 -15.81
N LEU A 193 -4.29 12.11 -15.28
CA LEU A 193 -4.86 12.94 -14.21
C LEU A 193 -4.15 12.70 -12.87
N LEU A 194 -3.85 11.46 -12.50
CA LEU A 194 -3.05 11.15 -11.31
C LEU A 194 -1.71 11.91 -11.33
N ARG A 195 -0.98 11.84 -12.45
CA ARG A 195 0.28 12.60 -12.63
C ARG A 195 0.06 14.10 -12.56
N ARG A 196 -1.00 14.61 -13.18
CA ARG A 196 -1.36 16.02 -13.15
C ARG A 196 -1.62 16.53 -11.73
N PHE A 197 -2.21 15.70 -10.87
CA PHE A 197 -2.48 16.04 -9.47
C PHE A 197 -1.35 15.66 -8.52
N GLY A 198 -0.16 15.29 -9.05
CA GLY A 198 1.08 15.21 -8.31
C GLY A 198 1.56 13.81 -7.95
N HIS A 199 0.94 12.75 -8.48
CA HIS A 199 1.50 11.41 -8.34
C HIS A 199 2.79 11.28 -9.16
N SER A 200 3.86 10.90 -8.50
CA SER A 200 5.16 10.60 -9.14
C SER A 200 5.14 9.23 -9.81
N GLN A 201 4.32 8.32 -9.30
CA GLN A 201 4.14 6.96 -9.79
C GLN A 201 2.66 6.64 -9.86
N VAL A 202 2.24 5.98 -10.94
CA VAL A 202 0.89 5.40 -11.10
C VAL A 202 1.08 3.90 -11.04
N ASP A 203 0.48 3.25 -10.03
CA ASP A 203 0.63 1.83 -9.82
C ASP A 203 -0.40 1.03 -10.62
N PHE A 204 -1.62 1.53 -10.67
CA PHE A 204 -2.71 0.90 -11.41
C PHE A 204 -3.80 1.90 -11.81
N THR A 205 -4.51 1.53 -12.87
CA THR A 205 -5.73 2.20 -13.35
C THR A 205 -6.67 1.14 -13.91
N ILE A 206 -7.52 0.57 -13.06
CA ILE A 206 -8.53 -0.40 -13.46
C ILE A 206 -9.74 0.36 -13.99
N VAL A 207 -10.21 -0.02 -15.17
CA VAL A 207 -11.47 0.44 -15.76
C VAL A 207 -12.23 -0.80 -16.23
N GLY A 208 -13.12 -1.31 -15.38
CA GLY A 208 -13.92 -2.49 -15.67
C GLY A 208 -15.34 -2.11 -16.05
N SER A 209 -15.70 -2.15 -17.34
CA SER A 209 -17.02 -1.78 -17.84
C SER A 209 -17.93 -2.98 -18.10
N GLY A 210 -19.20 -2.88 -17.73
CA GLY A 210 -20.19 -3.97 -17.88
C GLY A 210 -19.64 -5.28 -17.32
N PRO A 211 -19.62 -6.38 -18.13
CA PRO A 211 -19.15 -7.70 -17.67
C PRO A 211 -17.72 -7.72 -17.12
N ASN A 212 -16.84 -6.84 -17.59
CA ASN A 212 -15.45 -6.75 -17.12
C ASN A 212 -15.39 -6.22 -15.69
N GLY A 213 -16.33 -5.38 -15.26
CA GLY A 213 -16.45 -4.92 -13.87
C GLY A 213 -16.70 -6.05 -12.86
N ALA A 214 -17.15 -7.22 -13.32
CA ALA A 214 -17.29 -8.40 -12.47
C ALA A 214 -15.95 -9.11 -12.15
N ASN A 215 -14.84 -8.67 -12.72
CA ASN A 215 -13.50 -9.10 -12.37
C ASN A 215 -12.81 -8.02 -11.53
N PRO A 216 -12.57 -8.24 -10.21
CA PRO A 216 -11.98 -7.23 -9.33
C PRO A 216 -10.63 -6.68 -9.80
N HIS A 217 -9.80 -7.52 -10.42
CA HIS A 217 -8.46 -7.18 -10.94
C HIS A 217 -8.45 -7.14 -12.48
N HIS A 218 -9.50 -6.57 -13.08
CA HIS A 218 -9.57 -6.43 -14.52
C HIS A 218 -8.46 -5.51 -15.05
N GLU A 219 -7.66 -6.01 -15.98
CA GLU A 219 -6.72 -5.16 -16.71
C GLU A 219 -7.44 -4.44 -17.86
N VAL A 220 -7.20 -3.13 -18.00
CA VAL A 220 -7.80 -2.31 -19.04
C VAL A 220 -7.52 -2.86 -20.44
N GLY A 221 -8.57 -2.96 -21.25
CA GLY A 221 -8.51 -3.57 -22.56
C GLY A 221 -9.17 -2.74 -23.66
N ASP A 222 -9.41 -3.40 -24.79
CA ASP A 222 -10.02 -2.80 -25.97
C ASP A 222 -11.54 -2.82 -25.96
N ARG A 223 -12.18 -3.29 -24.86
CA ARG A 223 -13.64 -3.24 -24.76
C ARG A 223 -14.10 -1.78 -24.85
N VAL A 224 -15.07 -1.55 -25.76
CA VAL A 224 -15.70 -0.25 -25.91
C VAL A 224 -16.82 -0.13 -24.86
N ILE A 225 -16.76 0.91 -24.07
CA ILE A 225 -17.75 1.27 -23.06
C ILE A 225 -19.04 1.68 -23.76
N ARG A 226 -20.19 1.21 -23.28
CA ARG A 226 -21.50 1.41 -23.91
C ARG A 226 -22.46 2.11 -22.96
N PRO A 227 -23.44 2.85 -23.49
CA PRO A 227 -24.59 3.26 -22.69
C PRO A 227 -25.23 2.06 -21.99
N GLY A 228 -25.53 2.19 -20.70
CA GLY A 228 -26.01 1.11 -19.83
C GLY A 228 -24.92 0.33 -19.11
N ASP A 229 -23.62 0.61 -19.31
CA ASP A 229 -22.57 -0.05 -18.55
C ASP A 229 -22.42 0.58 -17.15
N MET A 230 -22.35 -0.28 -16.13
CA MET A 230 -21.66 0.03 -14.87
C MET A 230 -20.16 0.02 -15.14
N VAL A 231 -19.41 0.99 -14.62
CA VAL A 231 -17.95 1.08 -14.81
C VAL A 231 -17.28 1.23 -13.46
N VAL A 232 -16.51 0.22 -13.08
CA VAL A 232 -15.63 0.28 -11.91
C VAL A 232 -14.37 1.03 -12.31
N LEU A 233 -14.07 2.11 -11.62
CA LEU A 233 -12.86 2.92 -11.72
C LEU A 233 -12.06 2.73 -10.44
N ASP A 234 -10.93 2.06 -10.51
CA ASP A 234 -10.05 1.82 -9.38
C ASP A 234 -8.64 2.23 -9.77
N PHE A 235 -8.09 3.18 -9.03
CA PHE A 235 -6.85 3.84 -9.42
C PHE A 235 -6.09 4.35 -8.21
N GLY A 236 -4.78 4.27 -8.32
CA GLY A 236 -3.87 4.68 -7.25
C GLY A 236 -2.42 4.74 -7.70
N GLY A 237 -1.58 5.12 -6.75
CA GLY A 237 -0.16 5.25 -6.94
C GLY A 237 0.49 6.09 -5.85
N LEU A 238 1.74 6.47 -6.03
CA LEU A 238 2.52 7.20 -5.04
C LEU A 238 2.54 8.70 -5.32
N LYS A 239 2.20 9.48 -4.30
CA LYS A 239 2.42 10.92 -4.23
C LYS A 239 3.30 11.24 -3.03
N ASP A 240 4.41 11.93 -3.28
CA ASP A 240 5.41 12.27 -2.25
C ASP A 240 5.88 11.03 -1.44
N GLY A 241 5.96 9.86 -2.11
CA GLY A 241 6.39 8.59 -1.54
C GLY A 241 5.32 7.81 -0.76
N TYR A 242 4.06 8.30 -0.69
CA TYR A 242 2.94 7.64 0.01
C TYR A 242 1.81 7.29 -0.95
N GLY A 243 1.15 6.16 -0.65
CA GLY A 243 0.11 5.58 -1.47
C GLY A 243 -1.20 6.35 -1.46
N SER A 244 -1.88 6.33 -2.58
CA SER A 244 -3.32 6.56 -2.68
C SER A 244 -3.99 5.35 -3.30
N ASP A 245 -5.23 5.12 -2.89
CA ASP A 245 -6.09 4.08 -3.43
C ASP A 245 -7.53 4.55 -3.37
N THR A 246 -8.27 4.39 -4.48
CA THR A 246 -9.64 4.89 -4.56
C THR A 246 -10.42 4.13 -5.61
N THR A 247 -11.52 3.52 -5.19
CA THR A 247 -12.49 2.95 -6.14
C THR A 247 -13.81 3.69 -6.10
N ARG A 248 -14.34 4.00 -7.26
CA ARG A 248 -15.72 4.44 -7.47
C ARG A 248 -16.33 3.69 -8.65
N THR A 249 -17.61 3.38 -8.53
CA THR A 249 -18.38 2.81 -9.64
C THR A 249 -19.32 3.88 -10.19
N VAL A 250 -19.21 4.15 -11.49
CA VAL A 250 -20.06 5.08 -12.22
C VAL A 250 -21.01 4.32 -13.16
N HIS A 251 -22.05 4.98 -13.67
CA HIS A 251 -22.97 4.42 -14.65
C HIS A 251 -23.05 5.28 -15.90
N VAL A 252 -22.98 4.67 -17.07
CA VAL A 252 -23.09 5.36 -18.36
C VAL A 252 -24.57 5.48 -18.75
N GLY A 253 -25.16 6.66 -18.62
CA GLY A 253 -26.60 6.90 -18.77
C GLY A 253 -27.41 6.44 -17.56
N GLU A 254 -28.72 6.20 -17.72
CA GLU A 254 -29.61 5.88 -16.60
C GLU A 254 -29.50 4.41 -16.15
N PRO A 255 -29.17 4.14 -14.88
CA PRO A 255 -29.09 2.79 -14.35
C PRO A 255 -30.47 2.16 -14.12
N THR A 256 -30.53 0.84 -14.19
CA THR A 256 -31.68 0.03 -13.83
C THR A 256 -31.90 0.05 -12.30
N GLU A 257 -33.09 -0.40 -11.86
CA GLU A 257 -33.39 -0.53 -10.42
C GLU A 257 -32.45 -1.52 -9.73
N GLU A 258 -32.05 -2.60 -10.40
CA GLU A 258 -31.13 -3.58 -9.84
C GLU A 258 -29.72 -3.00 -9.68
N GLU A 259 -29.21 -2.29 -10.66
CA GLU A 259 -27.89 -1.66 -10.60
C GLU A 259 -27.82 -0.61 -9.47
N ARG A 260 -28.87 0.20 -9.34
CA ARG A 260 -29.00 1.15 -8.19
C ARG A 260 -28.98 0.38 -6.87
N ARG A 261 -29.78 -0.67 -6.76
CA ARG A 261 -29.86 -1.49 -5.53
C ARG A 261 -28.53 -2.10 -5.17
N VAL A 262 -27.79 -2.69 -6.12
CA VAL A 262 -26.48 -3.29 -5.86
C VAL A 262 -25.48 -2.23 -5.42
N HIS A 263 -25.46 -1.07 -6.10
CA HIS A 263 -24.60 0.05 -5.71
C HIS A 263 -24.92 0.55 -4.30
N ASP A 264 -26.19 0.72 -3.95
CA ASP A 264 -26.62 1.16 -2.62
C ASP A 264 -26.23 0.16 -1.53
N VAL A 265 -26.31 -1.15 -1.80
CA VAL A 265 -25.86 -2.22 -0.89
C VAL A 265 -24.34 -2.10 -0.66
N VAL A 266 -23.54 -1.95 -1.71
CA VAL A 266 -22.09 -1.81 -1.57
C VAL A 266 -21.73 -0.50 -0.84
N ARG A 267 -22.44 0.59 -1.12
CA ARG A 267 -22.26 1.85 -0.40
C ARG A 267 -22.59 1.73 1.08
N ALA A 268 -23.68 1.04 1.41
CA ALA A 268 -24.06 0.77 2.80
C ALA A 268 -23.03 -0.15 3.50
N ALA A 269 -22.48 -1.13 2.79
CA ALA A 269 -21.44 -2.01 3.30
C ALA A 269 -20.13 -1.24 3.58
N GLN A 270 -19.73 -0.33 2.68
CA GLN A 270 -18.57 0.53 2.87
C GLN A 270 -18.75 1.44 4.11
N GLU A 271 -19.93 2.01 4.27
CA GLU A 271 -20.26 2.80 5.46
C GLU A 271 -20.23 1.95 6.73
N ALA A 272 -20.79 0.74 6.72
CA ALA A 272 -20.78 -0.16 7.87
C ALA A 272 -19.35 -0.57 8.27
N GLY A 273 -18.51 -0.90 7.30
CA GLY A 273 -17.07 -1.16 7.54
C GLY A 273 -16.37 0.06 8.15
N PHE A 274 -16.60 1.25 7.62
CA PHE A 274 -16.06 2.49 8.19
C PHE A 274 -16.51 2.74 9.62
N GLN A 275 -17.79 2.54 9.95
CA GLN A 275 -18.35 2.74 11.30
C GLN A 275 -17.83 1.71 12.30
N ALA A 276 -17.34 0.55 11.85
CA ALA A 276 -16.68 -0.44 12.68
C ALA A 276 -15.25 -0.04 13.09
N VAL A 277 -14.66 0.94 12.42
CA VAL A 277 -13.30 1.41 12.72
C VAL A 277 -13.28 2.15 14.04
N ARG A 278 -12.68 1.54 15.06
CA ARG A 278 -12.48 2.14 16.39
C ARG A 278 -11.24 1.52 17.07
N PRO A 279 -10.55 2.25 17.94
CA PRO A 279 -9.47 1.67 18.73
C PRO A 279 -9.89 0.42 19.47
N GLY A 280 -9.05 -0.63 19.42
CA GLY A 280 -9.27 -1.90 20.10
C GLY A 280 -10.19 -2.90 19.37
N ALA A 281 -10.92 -2.48 18.31
CA ALA A 281 -11.63 -3.43 17.46
C ALA A 281 -10.63 -4.30 16.70
N ALA A 282 -10.92 -5.59 16.54
CA ALA A 282 -10.09 -6.44 15.70
C ALA A 282 -10.28 -6.09 14.21
N CYS A 283 -9.22 -6.23 13.41
CA CYS A 283 -9.29 -5.95 11.95
C CYS A 283 -10.43 -6.73 11.27
N GLN A 284 -10.65 -7.99 11.67
CA GLN A 284 -11.78 -8.80 11.16
C GLN A 284 -13.16 -8.21 11.44
N GLU A 285 -13.34 -7.36 12.45
CA GLU A 285 -14.64 -6.73 12.73
C GLU A 285 -15.04 -5.75 11.64
N VAL A 286 -14.08 -5.10 10.99
CA VAL A 286 -14.31 -4.23 9.82
C VAL A 286 -14.82 -5.06 8.65
N ASP A 287 -14.17 -6.20 8.36
CA ASP A 287 -14.62 -7.13 7.31
C ASP A 287 -16.01 -7.67 7.60
N ARG A 288 -16.24 -8.16 8.81
CA ARG A 288 -17.53 -8.72 9.23
C ARG A 288 -18.67 -7.71 9.09
N ALA A 289 -18.43 -6.46 9.48
CA ALA A 289 -19.45 -5.40 9.39
C ALA A 289 -19.84 -5.11 7.92
N ALA A 290 -18.87 -4.97 7.02
CA ALA A 290 -19.13 -4.75 5.61
C ALA A 290 -19.78 -5.98 4.95
N ARG A 291 -19.25 -7.17 5.22
CA ARG A 291 -19.70 -8.44 4.65
C ARG A 291 -21.12 -8.80 5.08
N ALA A 292 -21.51 -8.50 6.32
CA ALA A 292 -22.87 -8.75 6.81
C ALA A 292 -23.91 -7.99 5.98
N VAL A 293 -23.69 -6.72 5.66
CA VAL A 293 -24.62 -5.91 4.84
C VAL A 293 -24.82 -6.53 3.46
N ILE A 294 -23.74 -6.98 2.82
CA ILE A 294 -23.80 -7.62 1.50
C ILE A 294 -24.50 -8.97 1.58
N ALA A 295 -24.22 -9.77 2.61
CA ALA A 295 -24.82 -11.09 2.81
C ALA A 295 -26.32 -10.99 3.10
N ASP A 296 -26.74 -10.07 3.98
CA ASP A 296 -28.15 -9.84 4.33
C ASP A 296 -28.98 -9.36 3.12
N ALA A 297 -28.33 -8.65 2.18
CA ALA A 297 -28.95 -8.25 0.92
C ALA A 297 -29.02 -9.39 -0.13
N GLY A 298 -28.48 -10.59 0.18
CA GLY A 298 -28.49 -11.76 -0.71
C GLY A 298 -27.34 -11.82 -1.71
N TYR A 299 -26.29 -11.01 -1.53
CA TYR A 299 -25.12 -10.98 -2.44
C TYR A 299 -23.83 -11.54 -1.82
N GLY A 300 -23.90 -12.23 -0.68
CA GLY A 300 -22.75 -12.71 0.07
C GLY A 300 -21.75 -13.55 -0.76
N GLU A 301 -22.26 -14.42 -1.65
CA GLU A 301 -21.41 -15.25 -2.54
C GLU A 301 -20.64 -14.43 -3.60
N TYR A 302 -21.05 -13.20 -3.86
CA TYR A 302 -20.44 -12.29 -4.85
C TYR A 302 -19.44 -11.31 -4.23
N PHE A 303 -19.21 -11.35 -2.91
CA PHE A 303 -18.14 -10.60 -2.25
C PHE A 303 -16.96 -11.53 -1.96
N ILE A 304 -16.05 -11.62 -2.91
CA ILE A 304 -15.05 -12.69 -3.03
C ILE A 304 -13.64 -12.35 -2.55
N HIS A 305 -13.43 -11.16 -1.97
CA HIS A 305 -12.14 -10.73 -1.43
C HIS A 305 -12.27 -10.16 -0.02
N ARG A 306 -11.17 -9.83 0.62
CA ARG A 306 -11.11 -9.12 1.90
C ARG A 306 -11.69 -7.70 1.79
N THR A 307 -12.13 -7.13 2.90
CA THR A 307 -12.68 -5.76 2.91
C THR A 307 -11.61 -4.68 2.80
N GLY A 308 -10.34 -4.99 3.05
CA GLY A 308 -9.30 -3.97 2.91
C GLY A 308 -7.89 -4.46 3.24
N HIS A 309 -6.95 -3.57 3.03
CA HIS A 309 -5.51 -3.76 3.25
C HIS A 309 -4.88 -2.47 3.79
N GLY A 310 -3.81 -2.60 4.55
CA GLY A 310 -2.99 -1.47 4.96
C GLY A 310 -2.40 -0.72 3.77
N ILE A 311 -2.11 0.56 3.98
CA ILE A 311 -1.49 1.44 2.99
C ILE A 311 -0.47 2.36 3.67
N GLY A 312 0.58 2.72 2.95
CA GLY A 312 1.64 3.60 3.44
C GLY A 312 2.59 3.98 2.32
N VAL A 313 3.85 3.58 2.43
CA VAL A 313 4.85 3.71 1.34
C VAL A 313 4.62 2.69 0.22
N THR A 314 3.68 1.76 0.42
CA THR A 314 3.15 0.85 -0.59
C THR A 314 1.64 0.95 -0.59
N THR A 315 1.00 0.64 -1.72
CA THR A 315 -0.46 0.55 -1.81
C THR A 315 -1.00 -0.62 -0.99
N HIS A 316 -0.27 -1.74 -0.89
CA HIS A 316 -0.68 -2.90 -0.09
C HIS A 316 0.37 -3.24 0.96
N GLU A 317 -0.04 -3.24 2.24
CA GLU A 317 0.77 -3.69 3.39
C GLU A 317 -0.15 -4.18 4.53
N PRO A 318 0.37 -4.84 5.57
CA PRO A 318 -0.41 -5.11 6.79
C PRO A 318 -0.89 -3.81 7.47
N PRO A 319 -2.00 -3.87 8.25
CA PRO A 319 -2.85 -5.02 8.50
C PRO A 319 -3.87 -5.27 7.38
N TYR A 320 -4.49 -6.46 7.40
CA TYR A 320 -5.54 -6.80 6.45
C TYR A 320 -6.90 -6.87 7.12
N MET A 321 -7.91 -6.26 6.51
CA MET A 321 -9.31 -6.32 6.99
C MET A 321 -9.96 -7.58 6.43
N ILE A 322 -9.73 -8.70 7.10
CA ILE A 322 -10.13 -10.04 6.65
C ILE A 322 -10.54 -10.89 7.86
N GLU A 323 -11.45 -11.86 7.65
CA GLU A 323 -11.81 -12.85 8.65
C GLU A 323 -10.58 -13.61 9.16
N GLY A 324 -10.46 -13.74 10.48
CA GLY A 324 -9.33 -14.37 11.18
C GLY A 324 -8.20 -13.40 11.54
N GLU A 325 -8.22 -12.13 11.10
CA GLU A 325 -7.24 -11.14 11.53
C GLU A 325 -7.70 -10.49 12.85
N GLU A 326 -7.10 -10.95 13.95
CA GLU A 326 -7.43 -10.51 15.31
C GLU A 326 -6.63 -9.31 15.80
N GLN A 327 -5.69 -8.80 14.98
CA GLN A 327 -4.90 -7.62 15.33
C GLN A 327 -5.83 -6.47 15.73
N PRO A 328 -5.69 -5.93 16.94
CA PRO A 328 -6.49 -4.77 17.36
C PRO A 328 -6.06 -3.52 16.59
N LEU A 329 -7.04 -2.76 16.16
CA LEU A 329 -6.83 -1.44 15.55
C LEU A 329 -6.30 -0.47 16.60
N VAL A 330 -5.25 0.28 16.24
CA VAL A 330 -4.68 1.33 17.09
C VAL A 330 -4.61 2.64 16.32
N PRO A 331 -4.68 3.80 17.01
CA PRO A 331 -4.55 5.11 16.37
C PRO A 331 -3.28 5.20 15.50
N GLY A 332 -3.42 5.78 14.31
CA GLY A 332 -2.36 5.86 13.30
C GLY A 332 -2.35 4.74 12.26
N MET A 333 -3.06 3.63 12.47
CA MET A 333 -3.22 2.65 11.39
C MET A 333 -4.01 3.23 10.23
N CYS A 334 -3.57 2.93 8.98
CA CYS A 334 -4.24 3.32 7.75
C CYS A 334 -4.49 2.09 6.89
N PHE A 335 -5.70 1.99 6.34
CA PHE A 335 -6.11 0.88 5.49
C PHE A 335 -7.29 1.26 4.59
N SER A 336 -7.53 0.45 3.53
CA SER A 336 -8.71 0.57 2.69
C SER A 336 -9.95 -0.02 3.34
N VAL A 337 -11.12 0.52 2.99
CA VAL A 337 -12.43 -0.10 3.22
C VAL A 337 -13.13 -0.12 1.87
N GLU A 338 -13.12 -1.31 1.23
CA GLU A 338 -13.41 -1.48 -0.20
C GLU A 338 -14.33 -2.67 -0.52
N PRO A 339 -15.46 -2.83 0.14
CA PRO A 339 -16.35 -3.93 -0.20
C PRO A 339 -16.83 -3.85 -1.64
N GLY A 340 -17.11 -5.02 -2.24
CA GLY A 340 -17.61 -5.11 -3.61
C GLY A 340 -18.57 -6.26 -3.83
N VAL A 341 -19.39 -6.14 -4.86
CA VAL A 341 -20.27 -7.19 -5.39
C VAL A 341 -19.97 -7.38 -6.86
N TYR A 342 -19.67 -8.62 -7.26
CA TYR A 342 -19.22 -8.96 -8.61
C TYR A 342 -20.15 -10.02 -9.21
N LEU A 343 -21.05 -9.60 -10.10
CA LEU A 343 -22.04 -10.47 -10.73
C LEU A 343 -21.50 -11.03 -12.06
N PRO A 344 -21.06 -12.29 -12.14
CA PRO A 344 -20.36 -12.84 -13.28
C PRO A 344 -21.11 -12.65 -14.61
N GLY A 345 -20.40 -12.13 -15.61
CA GLY A 345 -20.97 -11.90 -16.95
C GLY A 345 -21.92 -10.70 -17.04
N ARG A 346 -22.07 -9.95 -15.96
CA ARG A 346 -23.01 -8.83 -15.89
C ARG A 346 -22.30 -7.51 -15.57
N PHE A 347 -21.98 -7.26 -14.31
CA PHE A 347 -21.27 -6.07 -13.83
C PHE A 347 -20.70 -6.30 -12.42
N GLY A 348 -19.85 -5.39 -12.00
CA GLY A 348 -19.37 -5.28 -10.63
C GLY A 348 -19.57 -3.89 -10.05
N VAL A 349 -19.57 -3.82 -8.74
CA VAL A 349 -19.58 -2.58 -7.95
C VAL A 349 -18.53 -2.68 -6.86
N ARG A 350 -17.64 -1.70 -6.76
CA ARG A 350 -16.74 -1.49 -5.62
C ARG A 350 -16.74 -0.02 -5.25
N ILE A 351 -16.74 0.25 -3.96
CA ILE A 351 -16.61 1.61 -3.41
C ILE A 351 -15.56 1.53 -2.31
N GLU A 352 -14.53 2.36 -2.43
CA GLU A 352 -13.36 2.32 -1.58
C GLU A 352 -12.97 3.70 -1.08
N ASP A 353 -12.61 3.76 0.18
CA ASP A 353 -11.87 4.87 0.77
C ASP A 353 -10.72 4.35 1.62
N ILE A 354 -9.63 5.10 1.64
CA ILE A 354 -8.60 4.96 2.67
C ILE A 354 -9.07 5.65 3.94
N VAL A 355 -8.92 4.93 5.05
CA VAL A 355 -9.28 5.41 6.39
C VAL A 355 -8.09 5.31 7.34
N THR A 356 -8.04 6.18 8.34
CA THR A 356 -7.11 6.07 9.46
C THR A 356 -7.86 5.93 10.77
N VAL A 357 -7.30 5.16 11.69
CA VAL A 357 -7.79 5.05 13.06
C VAL A 357 -7.37 6.30 13.85
N THR A 358 -8.31 6.92 14.53
CA THR A 358 -8.07 8.01 15.50
C THR A 358 -8.44 7.56 16.91
N GLU A 359 -8.20 8.39 17.93
CA GLU A 359 -8.61 8.10 19.30
C GLU A 359 -10.12 7.89 19.45
N ASP A 360 -10.93 8.57 18.61
CA ASP A 360 -12.39 8.59 18.70
C ASP A 360 -13.08 7.67 17.66
N GLY A 361 -12.33 7.02 16.76
CA GLY A 361 -12.90 6.18 15.69
C GLY A 361 -12.15 6.29 14.36
N GLY A 362 -12.86 6.11 13.25
CA GLY A 362 -12.30 6.22 11.91
C GLY A 362 -12.33 7.65 11.35
N ARG A 363 -11.31 8.02 10.56
CA ARG A 363 -11.29 9.23 9.74
C ARG A 363 -10.95 8.87 8.30
N ARG A 364 -11.77 9.31 7.34
CA ARG A 364 -11.50 9.11 5.91
C ARG A 364 -10.39 10.04 5.42
N LEU A 365 -9.55 9.52 4.54
CA LEU A 365 -8.54 10.29 3.81
C LEU A 365 -9.01 10.61 2.37
N ASN A 366 -10.01 9.87 1.86
CA ASN A 366 -10.73 10.18 0.64
C ASN A 366 -12.07 10.84 0.99
N ASN A 367 -12.43 11.91 0.28
CA ASN A 367 -13.61 12.73 0.59
C ASN A 367 -14.55 12.94 -0.60
N THR A 368 -14.25 12.35 -1.78
CA THR A 368 -15.17 12.41 -2.92
C THR A 368 -16.43 11.59 -2.67
N SER A 369 -17.54 11.95 -3.35
CA SER A 369 -18.85 11.32 -3.16
C SER A 369 -18.80 9.81 -3.40
N ARG A 370 -19.55 9.05 -2.60
CA ARG A 370 -19.79 7.60 -2.73
C ARG A 370 -21.14 7.31 -3.39
N GLU A 371 -21.91 8.36 -3.71
CA GLU A 371 -23.14 8.21 -4.47
C GLU A 371 -22.82 7.79 -5.91
N MET A 372 -23.76 7.08 -6.53
CA MET A 372 -23.63 6.71 -7.95
C MET A 372 -23.57 7.98 -8.80
N VAL A 373 -22.51 8.08 -9.59
CA VAL A 373 -22.34 9.17 -10.55
C VAL A 373 -22.77 8.64 -11.93
N ILE A 374 -23.64 9.42 -12.59
CA ILE A 374 -24.03 9.18 -13.97
C ILE A 374 -23.07 9.97 -14.87
N VAL A 375 -22.49 9.28 -15.84
CA VAL A 375 -21.60 9.82 -16.87
C VAL A 375 -22.20 9.61 -18.27
N ASP A 376 -21.68 10.36 -19.27
CA ASP A 376 -22.12 10.31 -20.66
C ASP A 376 -21.30 9.31 -21.50
#